data_08fcfc36b916ed928f167977efc531ab
#
_entry.id   08fcfc36b916ed928f167977efc531ab
#
_cell.length_a   1.000
_cell.length_b   1.000
_cell.length_c   1.000
_cell.angle_alpha   90.00
_cell.angle_beta   90.00
_cell.angle_gamma   90.00
#
_symmetry.space_group_name_H-M   'P 1'
#
loop_
_entity.id
_entity.type
_entity.pdbx_description
1 polymer ?
#
loop_
_entity_poly.entity_id
_entity_poly.type
_entity_poly.pdbx_seq_one_letter_code
_entity_poly.pdbx_strand_id
1 'polypeptide(L)' 'MNVDLIFQIAGVGIVVAVINQLLSRAGRDEQALLITIAGLVAVLFILTEQIGTLFESIKRIFGL' A
#
# COMPACT_ATOMS: atom_id res chain seq x y z
N MET A 1 -11.14 -11.10 2.81
CA MET A 1 -10.13 -10.07 3.12
C MET A 1 -10.11 -9.78 4.60
N ASN A 2 -8.92 -9.68 5.17
CA ASN A 2 -8.77 -9.31 6.56
C ASN A 2 -9.02 -7.82 6.76
N VAL A 3 -9.75 -7.49 7.83
CA VAL A 3 -9.94 -6.11 8.24
C VAL A 3 -8.58 -5.46 8.55
N ASP A 4 -7.65 -6.22 9.12
CA ASP A 4 -6.31 -5.74 9.43
C ASP A 4 -5.56 -5.25 8.17
N LEU A 5 -5.73 -5.94 7.06
CA LEU A 5 -5.13 -5.54 5.78
C LEU A 5 -5.67 -4.17 5.34
N ILE A 6 -6.98 -3.98 5.45
CA ILE A 6 -7.61 -2.71 5.11
C ILE A 6 -7.08 -1.59 6.00
N PHE A 7 -6.94 -1.84 7.29
CA PHE A 7 -6.37 -0.87 8.23
C PHE A 7 -4.93 -0.54 7.91
N GLN A 8 -4.13 -1.53 7.54
CA GLN A 8 -2.73 -1.30 7.16
C GLN A 8 -2.62 -0.40 5.94
N ILE A 9 -3.40 -0.67 4.91
CA ILE A 9 -3.40 0.12 3.68
C ILE A 9 -3.90 1.54 3.97
N ALA A 10 -4.98 1.66 4.74
CA ALA A 10 -5.53 2.96 5.11
C ALA A 10 -4.51 3.77 5.94
N GLY A 11 -3.83 3.12 6.89
CA GLY A 11 -2.81 3.78 7.70
C GLY A 11 -1.67 4.32 6.87
N VAL A 12 -1.16 3.51 5.94
CA VAL A 12 -0.10 3.95 5.02
C VAL A 12 -0.58 5.14 4.19
N GLY A 13 -1.80 5.07 3.67
CA GLY A 13 -2.37 6.15 2.87
C GLY A 13 -2.49 7.46 3.64
N ILE A 14 -2.95 7.41 4.90
CA ILE A 14 -3.09 8.60 5.75
C ILE A 14 -1.72 9.20 6.05
N VAL A 15 -0.75 8.38 6.43
CA VAL A 15 0.61 8.85 6.73
C VAL A 15 1.24 9.49 5.50
N VAL A 16 1.14 8.86 4.35
CA VAL A 16 1.66 9.39 3.09
C VAL A 16 1.00 10.72 2.74
N ALA A 17 -0.32 10.82 2.90
CA ALA A 17 -1.06 12.04 2.61
C ALA A 17 -0.60 13.22 3.50
N VAL A 18 -0.40 12.97 4.78
CA VAL A 18 0.06 13.99 5.72
C VAL A 18 1.47 14.43 5.37
N ILE A 19 2.39 13.51 5.14
CA ILE A 19 3.78 13.84 4.78
C ILE A 19 3.82 14.58 3.46
N ASN A 20 3.02 14.17 2.48
CA ASN A 20 2.93 14.82 1.18
C ASN A 20 2.52 16.29 1.33
N GLN A 21 1.49 16.55 2.13
CA GLN A 21 1.03 17.93 2.36
C GLN A 21 2.08 18.77 3.05
N LEU A 22 2.76 18.21 4.05
CA LEU A 22 3.81 18.93 4.76
C LEU A 22 4.97 19.30 3.83
N LEU A 23 5.42 18.37 3.00
CA LEU A 23 6.50 18.61 2.05
C LEU A 23 6.08 19.61 0.98
N SER A 24 4.86 19.54 0.50
CA SER A 24 4.32 20.44 -0.50
C SER A 24 4.28 21.90 0.04
N ARG A 25 3.84 22.06 1.29
CA ARG A 25 3.80 23.37 1.94
C ARG A 25 5.19 23.94 2.17
N ALA A 26 6.18 23.07 2.38
CA ALA A 26 7.58 23.48 2.55
C ALA A 26 8.27 23.79 1.22
N GLY A 27 7.56 23.70 0.10
CA GLY A 27 8.13 23.94 -1.22
C GLY A 27 8.94 22.79 -1.76
N ARG A 28 8.76 21.58 -1.21
CA ARG A 28 9.52 20.38 -1.60
C ARG A 28 8.64 19.43 -2.38
N ASP A 29 8.12 19.89 -3.51
CA ASP A 29 7.17 19.11 -4.31
C ASP A 29 7.78 17.84 -4.87
N GLU A 30 9.05 17.85 -5.24
CA GLU A 30 9.74 16.66 -5.74
C GLU A 30 9.80 15.57 -4.66
N GLN A 31 10.11 15.95 -3.44
CA GLN A 31 10.16 15.01 -2.32
C GLN A 31 8.76 14.51 -1.96
N ALA A 32 7.75 15.36 -2.07
CA ALA A 32 6.36 14.96 -1.87
C ALA A 32 5.97 13.87 -2.87
N LEU A 33 6.38 14.02 -4.13
CA LEU A 33 6.14 13.01 -5.17
C LEU A 33 6.83 11.70 -4.84
N LEU A 34 8.09 11.74 -4.38
CA LEU A 34 8.83 10.55 -4.01
C LEU A 34 8.16 9.79 -2.87
N ILE A 35 7.66 10.49 -1.87
CA ILE A 35 6.93 9.88 -0.74
C ILE A 35 5.65 9.20 -1.25
N THR A 36 4.92 9.83 -2.16
CA THR A 36 3.72 9.26 -2.75
C THR A 36 4.04 7.96 -3.50
N ILE A 37 5.11 7.96 -4.28
CA ILE A 37 5.55 6.77 -5.01
C ILE A 37 5.96 5.67 -4.03
N ALA A 38 6.73 6.01 -3.00
CA ALA A 38 7.15 5.03 -1.98
C ALA A 38 5.95 4.40 -1.27
N GLY A 39 4.95 5.21 -0.92
CA GLY A 39 3.73 4.70 -0.31
C GLY A 39 2.96 3.76 -1.23
N LEU A 40 2.87 4.12 -2.52
CA LEU A 40 2.22 3.28 -3.51
C LEU A 40 2.94 1.94 -3.66
N VAL A 41 4.27 1.94 -3.72
CA VAL A 41 5.08 0.73 -3.80
C VAL A 41 4.86 -0.13 -2.56
N ALA A 42 4.84 0.46 -1.37
CA ALA A 42 4.60 -0.27 -0.13
C ALA A 42 3.24 -0.98 -0.14
N VAL A 43 2.19 -0.30 -0.59
CA VAL A 43 0.85 -0.87 -0.72
C VAL A 43 0.85 -2.00 -1.73
N LEU A 44 1.54 -1.84 -2.86
CA LEU A 44 1.64 -2.88 -3.87
C LEU A 44 2.33 -4.13 -3.34
N PHE A 45 3.37 -3.99 -2.51
CA PHE A 45 4.00 -5.13 -1.85
C PHE A 45 3.03 -5.87 -0.94
N ILE A 46 2.26 -5.14 -0.15
CA ILE A 46 1.26 -5.74 0.74
C ILE A 46 0.22 -6.50 -0.09
N LEU A 47 -0.27 -5.90 -1.16
CA LEU A 47 -1.26 -6.53 -2.04
C LEU A 47 -0.69 -7.74 -2.78
N THR A 48 0.57 -7.71 -3.17
CA THR A 48 1.22 -8.84 -3.85
C THR A 48 1.21 -10.09 -2.96
N GLU A 49 1.49 -9.94 -1.67
CA GLU A 49 1.42 -11.06 -0.73
C GLU A 49 0.00 -11.62 -0.63
N GLN A 50 -1.01 -10.76 -0.62
CA GLN A 50 -2.40 -11.19 -0.54
C GLN A 50 -2.85 -11.89 -1.82
N ILE A 51 -2.38 -11.43 -2.97
CA ILE A 51 -2.65 -12.07 -4.25
C ILE A 51 -2.05 -13.49 -4.27
N GLY A 52 -0.82 -13.65 -3.78
CA GLY A 52 -0.18 -14.95 -3.67
C GLY A 52 -0.99 -15.91 -2.80
N THR A 53 -1.48 -15.46 -1.67
CA THR A 53 -2.35 -16.24 -0.78
C THR A 53 -3.65 -16.63 -1.49
N LEU A 54 -4.22 -15.72 -2.25
CA LEU A 54 -5.44 -16.00 -3.02
C LEU A 54 -5.20 -17.09 -4.06
N PHE A 55 -4.09 -17.03 -4.79
CA PHE A 55 -3.72 -18.07 -5.75
C PHE A 55 -3.56 -19.43 -5.10
N GLU A 56 -2.93 -19.48 -3.94
CA GLU A 56 -2.77 -20.73 -3.19
C GLU A 56 -4.13 -21.30 -2.79
N SER A 57 -5.04 -20.44 -2.35
CA SER A 57 -6.40 -20.85 -2.00
C SER A 57 -7.14 -21.41 -3.21
N ILE A 58 -7.01 -20.79 -4.36
CA ILE A 58 -7.62 -21.25 -5.60
C ILE A 58 -7.07 -22.60 -6.00
N LYS A 59 -5.75 -22.79 -5.96
CA LYS A 59 -5.11 -24.06 -6.26
C LYS A 59 -5.61 -25.16 -5.34
N ARG A 60 -5.77 -24.85 -4.06
CA ARG A 60 -6.24 -25.81 -3.07
C ARG A 60 -7.68 -26.25 -3.35
N ILE A 61 -8.53 -25.30 -3.74
CA ILE A 61 -9.94 -25.56 -4.05
C ILE A 61 -10.05 -26.43 -5.30
N PHE A 62 -9.24 -26.17 -6.32
CA PHE A 62 -9.26 -26.92 -7.58
C PHE A 62 -8.40 -28.18 -7.55
N GLY A 63 -7.70 -28.43 -6.44
CA GLY A 63 -6.86 -29.61 -6.31
C GLY A 63 -5.59 -29.58 -7.14
N LEU A 64 -5.14 -28.39 -7.47
CA LEU A 64 -3.90 -28.20 -8.22
C LEU A 64 -2.72 -28.06 -7.27
#